data_f36c5dd45b08385fba5d46db1da005c8
#
_entry.id   f36c5dd45b08385fba5d46db1da005c8
#
_cell.length_a   1.000
_cell.length_b   1.000
_cell.length_c   1.000
_cell.angle_alpha   90.00
_cell.angle_beta   90.00
_cell.angle_gamma   90.00
#
_symmetry.space_group_name_H-M   'P 1'
#
loop_
_entity.id
_entity.type
_entity.pdbx_description
1 polymer ?
#
loop_
_entity_poly.entity_id
_entity_poly.type
_entity_poly.pdbx_seq_one_letter_code
_entity_poly.pdbx_strand_id
1 'polypeptide(L)'
;MTSYNDQMPPASGAAGVAGIAAREAVAPRARRRYSADLSALGEPALWGFGGALALGIILIAGFLMVVLYNGATTFWPKPIDRVELTDGTVMAGVERRGTIFRPDLPRLDADVRAVVEENDGFAYRTLYQTANFDLYGDDFRWVADYEVAEVTRPADFYYFERQVWGVFVGRIAGMQVAGEPMAYDAVVFRREQAAARERFREMRRIERSDIGRINHLIERERLSQRRAVLRQGEEAAAPTIAQSQERIAELQAEYQVLQARVNEIRAVDRGYRVLLEEVGGRTIEPEISQIVRYFPANTLGFGEKLRIYFSRWIEFVSSEPREANTQGGVLPAIFGTVAMTLLMVVFVAPFGVITALYLREYAKQGRITSIVRISVNNLAGVPSIVYGVFGLGFFAYTMGGTIDQLFYAENLPNPTFGKGGILWASLTLALLTVPVVIVATEE
;
A
#
# COMPACT_ATOMS: atom_id res chain seq x y z
N MET A 1 -46.09 49.61 -52.01
CA MET A 1 -47.57 49.67 -52.28
C MET A 1 -48.22 49.32 -50.96
N THR A 2 -48.62 50.37 -50.23
CA THR A 2 -50.03 50.78 -49.91
C THR A 2 -50.66 49.87 -48.87
N SER A 3 -51.22 50.30 -47.74
CA SER A 3 -51.59 51.56 -47.08
C SER A 3 -52.22 51.17 -45.75
N TYR A 4 -51.84 51.72 -44.56
CA TYR A 4 -52.53 52.88 -43.95
C TYR A 4 -54.04 52.73 -43.72
N ASN A 5 -54.46 52.68 -42.45
CA ASN A 5 -55.49 53.49 -41.77
C ASN A 5 -55.66 53.02 -40.31
N ASP A 6 -55.31 53.70 -39.29
CA ASP A 6 -55.73 54.92 -38.65
C ASP A 6 -57.25 54.99 -38.38
N GLN A 7 -57.62 54.98 -37.09
CA GLN A 7 -58.60 55.87 -36.50
C GLN A 7 -58.77 55.64 -34.96
N MET A 8 -58.35 56.60 -34.19
CA MET A 8 -58.89 57.00 -32.87
C MET A 8 -59.89 58.15 -33.06
N PRO A 9 -60.59 58.64 -31.99
CA PRO A 9 -61.31 58.17 -30.82
C PRO A 9 -62.78 58.63 -30.83
N PRO A 10 -63.60 58.85 -29.78
CA PRO A 10 -63.40 59.84 -28.71
C PRO A 10 -63.85 59.38 -27.29
N ALA A 11 -63.41 60.26 -26.36
CA ALA A 11 -63.72 60.25 -24.95
C ALA A 11 -65.10 60.78 -24.59
N SER A 12 -65.65 60.35 -23.49
CA SER A 12 -66.30 61.15 -22.43
C SER A 12 -67.06 60.25 -21.47
N GLY A 13 -66.92 60.38 -20.23
CA GLY A 13 -67.69 61.06 -19.27
C GLY A 13 -67.72 60.35 -17.90
N ALA A 14 -67.46 61.13 -16.98
CA ALA A 14 -67.32 61.03 -15.56
C ALA A 14 -68.35 60.17 -14.76
N ALA A 15 -67.88 59.86 -13.57
CA ALA A 15 -68.55 59.80 -12.24
C ALA A 15 -68.96 58.44 -11.69
N GLY A 16 -68.50 58.19 -10.50
CA GLY A 16 -69.13 57.25 -9.54
C GLY A 16 -68.15 56.49 -8.62
N VAL A 17 -67.86 57.10 -7.51
CA VAL A 17 -67.25 56.52 -6.33
C VAL A 17 -68.08 55.35 -5.81
N ALA A 18 -67.51 54.23 -5.52
CA ALA A 18 -67.64 53.43 -4.31
C ALA A 18 -67.14 52.00 -4.48
N GLY A 19 -66.16 51.59 -3.74
CA GLY A 19 -66.27 50.59 -2.77
C GLY A 19 -65.87 49.18 -3.08
N ILE A 20 -64.86 48.77 -2.37
CA ILE A 20 -64.65 47.42 -1.85
C ILE A 20 -63.82 46.43 -2.69
N ALA A 21 -62.68 46.27 -2.21
CA ALA A 21 -61.75 45.17 -2.34
C ALA A 21 -62.36 43.86 -2.89
N ALA A 22 -61.97 43.50 -4.10
CA ALA A 22 -61.93 42.11 -4.53
C ALA A 22 -60.47 41.67 -4.55
N ARG A 23 -60.10 40.95 -3.50
CA ARG A 23 -58.88 40.14 -3.54
C ARG A 23 -58.94 39.18 -4.71
N GLU A 24 -58.18 39.37 -5.73
CA GLU A 24 -57.91 38.34 -6.70
C GLU A 24 -57.29 37.15 -5.97
N ALA A 25 -58.08 36.08 -5.85
CA ALA A 25 -57.61 34.81 -5.42
C ALA A 25 -56.63 34.29 -6.48
N VAL A 26 -55.32 34.38 -6.15
CA VAL A 26 -54.26 33.71 -6.91
C VAL A 26 -54.62 32.22 -6.86
N ALA A 27 -55.08 31.67 -7.97
CA ALA A 27 -55.31 30.26 -8.13
C ALA A 27 -54.01 29.50 -7.74
N PRO A 28 -54.09 28.47 -6.90
CA PRO A 28 -52.94 27.70 -6.52
C PRO A 28 -52.38 27.08 -7.83
N ARG A 29 -51.13 27.43 -8.16
CA ARG A 29 -50.34 26.75 -9.19
C ARG A 29 -50.45 25.27 -8.90
N ALA A 30 -51.15 24.54 -9.73
CA ALA A 30 -51.20 23.09 -9.70
C ALA A 30 -49.74 22.60 -9.71
N ARG A 31 -49.27 22.10 -8.59
CA ARG A 31 -48.05 21.30 -8.53
C ARG A 31 -48.31 20.17 -9.53
N ARG A 32 -47.67 20.25 -10.71
CA ARG A 32 -47.51 19.07 -11.55
C ARG A 32 -46.90 18.00 -10.66
N ARG A 33 -47.73 17.13 -10.11
CA ARG A 33 -47.27 15.83 -9.67
C ARG A 33 -46.71 15.16 -10.92
N TYR A 34 -45.43 15.12 -11.07
CA TYR A 34 -44.79 14.11 -11.88
C TYR A 34 -45.20 12.79 -11.23
N SER A 35 -46.36 12.26 -11.63
CA SER A 35 -46.59 10.84 -11.53
C SER A 35 -45.52 10.25 -12.41
N ALA A 36 -44.50 9.66 -11.79
CA ALA A 36 -43.63 8.76 -12.51
C ALA A 36 -44.51 7.61 -12.99
N ASP A 37 -45.09 7.78 -14.17
CA ASP A 37 -45.78 6.73 -14.85
C ASP A 37 -44.72 5.72 -15.27
N LEU A 38 -44.56 4.69 -14.46
CA LEU A 38 -43.64 3.58 -14.68
C LEU A 38 -44.07 2.69 -15.85
N SER A 39 -45.15 3.02 -16.50
CA SER A 39 -45.53 2.42 -17.78
C SER A 39 -44.67 3.04 -18.89
N ALA A 40 -43.41 2.63 -18.95
CA ALA A 40 -42.48 2.98 -20.02
C ALA A 40 -42.94 2.33 -21.33
N LEU A 41 -43.91 2.90 -21.95
CA LEU A 41 -44.24 2.65 -23.34
C LEU A 41 -43.25 3.42 -24.21
N GLY A 42 -42.15 2.76 -24.59
CA GLY A 42 -41.47 3.11 -25.81
C GLY A 42 -40.13 3.82 -25.77
N GLU A 43 -39.30 3.71 -24.69
CA GLU A 43 -37.90 4.12 -24.78
C GLU A 43 -36.94 2.94 -24.54
N PRO A 44 -36.67 2.09 -25.56
CA PRO A 44 -35.70 0.99 -25.43
C PRO A 44 -34.32 1.44 -24.93
N ALA A 45 -33.91 2.65 -25.29
CA ALA A 45 -32.65 3.26 -24.83
C ALA A 45 -32.63 3.48 -23.33
N LEU A 46 -33.73 3.91 -22.69
CA LEU A 46 -33.79 4.13 -21.23
C LEU A 46 -33.63 2.81 -20.48
N TRP A 47 -34.25 1.74 -20.95
CA TRP A 47 -34.08 0.39 -20.39
C TRP A 47 -32.66 -0.13 -20.64
N GLY A 48 -32.06 0.17 -21.80
CA GLY A 48 -30.68 -0.15 -22.12
C GLY A 48 -29.71 0.56 -21.17
N PHE A 49 -29.87 1.85 -20.91
CA PHE A 49 -29.06 2.60 -19.97
C PHE A 49 -29.25 2.16 -18.52
N GLY A 50 -30.50 1.88 -18.11
CA GLY A 50 -30.78 1.31 -16.79
C GLY A 50 -30.16 -0.06 -16.60
N GLY A 51 -30.21 -0.92 -17.62
CA GLY A 51 -29.54 -2.22 -17.61
C GLY A 51 -28.01 -2.10 -17.56
N ALA A 52 -27.43 -1.17 -18.32
CA ALA A 52 -25.99 -0.91 -18.28
C ALA A 52 -25.54 -0.39 -16.92
N LEU A 53 -26.31 0.51 -16.30
CA LEU A 53 -26.04 0.99 -14.94
C LEU A 53 -26.11 -0.14 -13.93
N ALA A 54 -27.17 -0.97 -13.97
CA ALA A 54 -27.31 -2.13 -13.09
C ALA A 54 -26.15 -3.10 -13.24
N LEU A 55 -25.75 -3.41 -14.48
CA LEU A 55 -24.57 -4.23 -14.76
C LEU A 55 -23.30 -3.63 -14.20
N GLY A 56 -23.08 -2.32 -14.38
CA GLY A 56 -21.94 -1.59 -13.81
C GLY A 56 -21.88 -1.69 -12.28
N ILE A 57 -23.01 -1.51 -11.61
CA ILE A 57 -23.10 -1.66 -10.15
C ILE A 57 -22.79 -3.10 -9.72
N ILE A 58 -23.34 -4.10 -10.40
CA ILE A 58 -23.09 -5.52 -10.11
C ILE A 58 -21.61 -5.86 -10.29
N LEU A 59 -20.98 -5.39 -11.37
CA LEU A 59 -19.56 -5.61 -11.62
C LEU A 59 -18.68 -4.97 -10.54
N ILE A 60 -18.96 -3.73 -10.15
CA ILE A 60 -18.22 -3.03 -9.10
C ILE A 60 -18.41 -3.75 -7.75
N ALA A 61 -19.66 -4.03 -7.37
CA ALA A 61 -19.97 -4.72 -6.13
C ALA A 61 -19.37 -6.13 -6.10
N GLY A 62 -19.45 -6.88 -7.19
CA GLY A 62 -18.85 -8.20 -7.35
C GLY A 62 -17.32 -8.15 -7.22
N PHE A 63 -16.68 -7.21 -7.89
CA PHE A 63 -15.23 -6.99 -7.76
C PHE A 63 -14.81 -6.67 -6.32
N LEU A 64 -15.51 -5.73 -5.68
CA LEU A 64 -15.24 -5.38 -4.29
C LEU A 64 -15.44 -6.57 -3.33
N MET A 65 -16.49 -7.38 -3.57
CA MET A 65 -16.75 -8.58 -2.78
C MET A 65 -15.63 -9.62 -2.93
N VAL A 66 -15.14 -9.83 -4.16
CA VAL A 66 -14.00 -10.74 -4.43
C VAL A 66 -12.74 -10.25 -3.73
N VAL A 67 -12.45 -8.94 -3.80
CA VAL A 67 -11.30 -8.34 -3.12
C VAL A 67 -11.41 -8.51 -1.60
N LEU A 68 -12.59 -8.21 -1.04
CA LEU A 68 -12.84 -8.34 0.39
C LEU A 68 -12.73 -9.80 0.86
N TYR A 69 -13.30 -10.75 0.12
CA TYR A 69 -13.22 -12.18 0.44
C TYR A 69 -11.78 -12.68 0.41
N ASN A 70 -11.04 -12.40 -0.66
CA ASN A 70 -9.63 -12.80 -0.76
C ASN A 70 -8.76 -12.13 0.32
N GLY A 71 -8.97 -10.85 0.56
CA GLY A 71 -8.30 -10.13 1.64
C GLY A 71 -8.57 -10.74 3.01
N ALA A 72 -9.84 -11.01 3.32
CA ALA A 72 -10.24 -11.62 4.59
C ALA A 72 -9.67 -13.02 4.79
N THR A 73 -9.60 -13.84 3.74
CA THR A 73 -9.07 -15.20 3.84
C THR A 73 -7.55 -15.30 3.85
N THR A 74 -6.83 -14.25 3.42
CA THR A 74 -5.37 -14.24 3.29
C THR A 74 -4.64 -14.55 4.59
N PHE A 75 -5.11 -14.00 5.72
CA PHE A 75 -4.45 -14.15 7.02
C PHE A 75 -4.95 -15.33 7.84
N TRP A 76 -5.94 -16.08 7.33
CA TRP A 76 -6.46 -17.24 8.05
C TRP A 76 -5.41 -18.36 8.13
N PRO A 77 -5.12 -18.89 9.33
CA PRO A 77 -4.17 -20.00 9.48
C PRO A 77 -4.70 -21.25 8.79
N LYS A 78 -3.97 -21.72 7.78
CA LYS A 78 -4.27 -22.96 7.08
C LYS A 78 -3.48 -24.12 7.68
N PRO A 79 -3.93 -25.39 7.54
CA PRO A 79 -3.19 -26.57 7.95
C PRO A 79 -1.92 -26.74 7.11
N ILE A 80 -0.99 -27.51 7.64
CA ILE A 80 0.20 -27.99 6.93
C ILE A 80 -0.06 -29.41 6.45
N ASP A 81 0.03 -29.63 5.16
CA ASP A 81 -0.05 -30.95 4.56
C ASP A 81 1.38 -31.52 4.39
N ARG A 82 1.56 -32.78 4.80
CA ARG A 82 2.69 -33.61 4.42
C ARG A 82 2.24 -34.41 3.21
N VAL A 83 2.88 -34.16 2.08
CA VAL A 83 2.55 -34.76 0.80
C VAL A 83 3.68 -35.74 0.45
N GLU A 84 3.31 -36.96 0.21
CA GLU A 84 4.20 -38.00 -0.34
C GLU A 84 3.88 -38.16 -1.82
N LEU A 85 4.91 -38.05 -2.64
CA LEU A 85 4.79 -38.15 -4.08
C LEU A 85 5.03 -39.59 -4.53
N THR A 86 4.52 -39.93 -5.70
CA THR A 86 4.65 -41.28 -6.30
C THR A 86 6.11 -41.68 -6.58
N ASP A 87 7.01 -40.70 -6.68
CA ASP A 87 8.46 -40.92 -6.80
C ASP A 87 9.18 -41.19 -5.47
N GLY A 88 8.43 -41.25 -4.34
CA GLY A 88 8.95 -41.38 -2.99
C GLY A 88 9.47 -40.08 -2.37
N THR A 89 9.40 -38.95 -3.07
CA THR A 89 9.76 -37.65 -2.50
C THR A 89 8.69 -37.22 -1.48
N VAL A 90 9.14 -36.72 -0.33
CA VAL A 90 8.25 -36.19 0.71
C VAL A 90 8.45 -34.71 0.83
N MET A 91 7.35 -33.97 0.86
CA MET A 91 7.36 -32.52 1.08
C MET A 91 6.31 -32.13 2.12
N ALA A 92 6.51 -31.00 2.77
CA ALA A 92 5.52 -30.37 3.63
C ALA A 92 5.23 -28.96 3.18
N GLY A 93 3.97 -28.52 3.26
CA GLY A 93 3.61 -27.19 2.85
C GLY A 93 2.16 -26.84 3.16
N VAL A 94 1.83 -25.58 2.92
CA VAL A 94 0.46 -25.05 3.07
C VAL A 94 -0.15 -24.90 1.70
N GLU A 95 -1.30 -25.52 1.47
CA GLU A 95 -2.06 -25.32 0.23
C GLU A 95 -2.42 -23.83 0.04
N ARG A 96 -2.06 -23.26 -1.09
CA ARG A 96 -2.36 -21.88 -1.44
C ARG A 96 -3.43 -21.77 -2.51
N ARG A 97 -3.27 -22.50 -3.60
CA ARG A 97 -4.14 -22.35 -4.79
C ARG A 97 -4.15 -23.65 -5.57
N GLY A 98 -5.33 -24.05 -6.04
CA GLY A 98 -5.50 -25.11 -7.03
C GLY A 98 -5.84 -24.54 -8.40
N THR A 99 -5.46 -25.22 -9.47
CA THR A 99 -5.79 -24.84 -10.84
C THR A 99 -5.78 -26.02 -11.77
N ILE A 100 -6.66 -25.98 -12.77
CA ILE A 100 -6.67 -26.94 -13.87
C ILE A 100 -5.60 -26.52 -14.88
N PHE A 101 -4.88 -27.48 -15.43
CA PHE A 101 -3.87 -27.27 -16.45
C PHE A 101 -3.85 -28.41 -17.49
N ARG A 102 -3.18 -28.21 -18.60
CA ARG A 102 -2.91 -29.26 -19.57
C ARG A 102 -1.46 -29.74 -19.42
N PRO A 103 -1.25 -30.98 -18.94
CA PRO A 103 0.08 -31.56 -18.84
C PRO A 103 0.64 -31.93 -20.24
N ASP A 104 1.97 -32.08 -20.32
CA ASP A 104 2.65 -32.56 -21.53
C ASP A 104 2.47 -34.08 -21.63
N LEU A 105 1.43 -34.53 -22.31
CA LEU A 105 1.03 -35.93 -22.41
C LEU A 105 2.16 -36.91 -22.81
N PRO A 106 3.08 -36.58 -23.77
CA PRO A 106 4.22 -37.45 -24.08
C PRO A 106 5.17 -37.76 -22.92
N ARG A 107 5.18 -36.93 -21.89
CA ARG A 107 6.06 -37.10 -20.72
C ARG A 107 5.42 -37.86 -19.57
N LEU A 108 4.12 -38.17 -19.70
CA LEU A 108 3.40 -38.89 -18.66
C LEU A 108 3.52 -40.41 -18.85
N ASP A 109 3.51 -41.14 -17.74
CA ASP A 109 3.38 -42.59 -17.75
C ASP A 109 2.06 -43.02 -18.41
N ALA A 110 2.03 -44.22 -18.98
CA ALA A 110 0.90 -44.69 -19.77
C ALA A 110 -0.43 -44.68 -18.99
N ASP A 111 -0.38 -45.08 -17.73
CA ASP A 111 -1.55 -45.14 -16.86
C ASP A 111 -2.08 -43.75 -16.51
N VAL A 112 -1.19 -42.80 -16.18
CA VAL A 112 -1.55 -41.40 -15.91
C VAL A 112 -2.07 -40.74 -17.15
N ARG A 113 -1.45 -41.01 -18.32
CA ARG A 113 -1.90 -40.47 -19.60
C ARG A 113 -3.32 -40.89 -19.92
N ALA A 114 -3.68 -42.13 -19.71
CA ALA A 114 -5.04 -42.62 -19.96
C ALA A 114 -6.07 -41.88 -19.10
N VAL A 115 -5.78 -41.60 -17.82
CA VAL A 115 -6.65 -40.85 -16.91
C VAL A 115 -6.79 -39.37 -17.35
N VAL A 116 -5.69 -38.76 -17.80
CA VAL A 116 -5.72 -37.37 -18.27
C VAL A 116 -6.47 -37.25 -19.60
N GLU A 117 -6.31 -38.22 -20.51
CA GLU A 117 -7.04 -38.24 -21.79
C GLU A 117 -8.57 -38.47 -21.56
N GLU A 118 -8.97 -39.27 -20.59
CA GLU A 118 -10.37 -39.44 -20.17
C GLU A 118 -10.98 -38.13 -19.64
N ASN A 119 -10.17 -37.25 -19.07
CA ASN A 119 -10.54 -35.93 -18.59
C ASN A 119 -10.29 -34.80 -19.63
N ASP A 120 -10.52 -35.06 -20.89
CA ASP A 120 -10.36 -34.10 -22.01
C ASP A 120 -8.94 -33.49 -22.11
N GLY A 121 -7.93 -34.18 -21.62
CA GLY A 121 -6.53 -33.72 -21.61
C GLY A 121 -6.21 -32.70 -20.49
N PHE A 122 -7.09 -32.60 -19.48
CA PHE A 122 -6.89 -31.72 -18.34
C PHE A 122 -6.53 -32.51 -17.08
N ALA A 123 -5.68 -31.92 -16.26
CA ALA A 123 -5.37 -32.39 -14.91
C ALA A 123 -5.48 -31.22 -13.91
N TYR A 124 -5.59 -31.55 -12.64
CA TYR A 124 -5.57 -30.56 -11.56
C TYR A 124 -4.20 -30.52 -10.93
N ARG A 125 -3.75 -29.33 -10.50
CA ARG A 125 -2.53 -29.15 -9.71
C ARG A 125 -2.74 -28.18 -8.59
N THR A 126 -2.05 -28.42 -7.49
CA THR A 126 -2.09 -27.61 -6.29
C THR A 126 -0.75 -26.88 -6.09
N LEU A 127 -0.81 -25.60 -5.80
CA LEU A 127 0.34 -24.82 -5.39
C LEU A 127 0.49 -24.93 -3.88
N TYR A 128 1.56 -25.57 -3.44
CA TYR A 128 1.95 -25.61 -2.06
C TYR A 128 2.99 -24.54 -1.76
N GLN A 129 2.79 -23.82 -0.67
CA GLN A 129 3.86 -23.04 -0.06
C GLN A 129 4.69 -24.00 0.79
N THR A 130 5.79 -24.46 0.24
CA THR A 130 6.73 -25.36 0.90
C THR A 130 7.56 -24.64 1.94
N ALA A 131 7.66 -23.28 1.80
CA ALA A 131 8.52 -22.48 2.66
C ALA A 131 9.98 -22.97 2.65
N ASN A 132 10.75 -22.74 3.72
CA ASN A 132 12.12 -23.27 3.85
C ASN A 132 13.08 -22.77 2.75
N PHE A 133 12.92 -21.51 2.36
CA PHE A 133 13.71 -20.88 1.28
C PHE A 133 15.23 -21.00 1.50
N ASP A 134 15.68 -20.92 2.74
CA ASP A 134 17.07 -21.07 3.16
C ASP A 134 17.66 -22.47 2.90
N LEU A 135 16.81 -23.48 2.73
CA LEU A 135 17.23 -24.84 2.42
C LEU A 135 17.14 -25.19 0.91
N TYR A 136 16.15 -24.62 0.22
CA TYR A 136 15.80 -25.05 -1.13
C TYR A 136 15.90 -23.93 -2.18
N GLY A 137 15.94 -22.66 -1.78
CA GLY A 137 15.93 -21.51 -2.70
C GLY A 137 14.56 -21.20 -3.30
N ASP A 138 13.53 -21.98 -2.99
CA ASP A 138 12.15 -21.83 -3.48
C ASP A 138 11.16 -21.92 -2.33
N ASP A 139 10.13 -21.05 -2.37
CA ASP A 139 9.04 -21.04 -1.38
C ASP A 139 7.79 -21.78 -1.83
N PHE A 140 7.68 -22.09 -3.13
CA PHE A 140 6.46 -22.63 -3.72
C PHE A 140 6.74 -23.77 -4.68
N ARG A 141 5.91 -24.81 -4.62
CA ARG A 141 5.96 -25.95 -5.55
C ARG A 141 4.57 -26.26 -6.08
N TRP A 142 4.44 -26.41 -7.39
CA TRP A 142 3.28 -26.97 -8.02
C TRP A 142 3.39 -28.51 -7.98
N VAL A 143 2.30 -29.14 -7.55
CA VAL A 143 2.18 -30.59 -7.51
C VAL A 143 0.89 -30.96 -8.23
N ALA A 144 0.99 -31.85 -9.21
CA ALA A 144 -0.18 -32.38 -9.91
C ALA A 144 -0.82 -33.52 -9.11
N ASP A 145 -2.12 -33.65 -9.17
CA ASP A 145 -2.85 -34.68 -8.41
C ASP A 145 -2.37 -36.10 -8.69
N TYR A 146 -1.94 -36.35 -9.94
CA TYR A 146 -1.39 -37.67 -10.32
C TYR A 146 0.01 -37.94 -9.77
N GLU A 147 0.72 -36.91 -9.27
CA GLU A 147 2.01 -37.06 -8.60
C GLU A 147 1.86 -37.38 -7.11
N VAL A 148 0.66 -37.25 -6.55
CA VAL A 148 0.41 -37.41 -5.10
C VAL A 148 0.08 -38.85 -4.79
N ALA A 149 0.89 -39.47 -3.92
CA ALA A 149 0.62 -40.80 -3.37
C ALA A 149 -0.24 -40.71 -2.11
N GLU A 150 0.14 -39.83 -1.16
CA GLU A 150 -0.57 -39.67 0.12
C GLU A 150 -0.47 -38.23 0.64
N VAL A 151 -1.55 -37.75 1.27
CA VAL A 151 -1.57 -36.50 2.01
C VAL A 151 -1.95 -36.73 3.45
N THR A 152 -1.09 -36.34 4.37
CA THR A 152 -1.31 -36.46 5.81
C THR A 152 -1.14 -35.13 6.52
N ARG A 153 -1.67 -35.00 7.74
CA ARG A 153 -1.59 -33.75 8.55
C ARG A 153 -1.01 -34.04 9.93
N PRO A 154 0.31 -34.22 10.04
CA PRO A 154 0.96 -34.54 11.31
C PRO A 154 0.72 -33.45 12.36
N ALA A 155 0.46 -33.84 13.60
CA ALA A 155 0.18 -32.89 14.69
C ALA A 155 1.42 -32.12 15.19
N ASP A 156 2.60 -32.65 14.92
CA ASP A 156 3.90 -32.16 15.36
C ASP A 156 4.54 -31.16 14.40
N PHE A 157 3.83 -30.79 13.31
CA PHE A 157 4.30 -29.75 12.38
C PHE A 157 3.90 -28.36 12.83
N TYR A 158 4.89 -27.46 12.83
CA TYR A 158 4.75 -26.07 13.19
C TYR A 158 4.97 -25.16 11.99
N TYR A 159 4.26 -24.04 11.99
CA TYR A 159 4.44 -22.94 11.07
C TYR A 159 5.19 -21.84 11.80
N PHE A 160 6.39 -21.46 11.30
CA PHE A 160 7.22 -20.41 11.86
C PHE A 160 7.25 -19.21 10.95
N GLU A 161 6.87 -18.06 11.45
CA GLU A 161 7.08 -16.76 10.80
C GLU A 161 8.37 -16.16 11.33
N ARG A 162 9.32 -15.89 10.45
CA ARG A 162 10.65 -15.39 10.81
C ARG A 162 10.86 -13.95 10.37
N GLN A 163 11.86 -13.25 10.94
CA GLN A 163 12.27 -11.91 10.52
C GLN A 163 13.01 -11.94 9.17
N VAL A 164 13.77 -12.97 8.94
CA VAL A 164 14.64 -13.19 7.79
C VAL A 164 14.33 -14.57 7.21
N TRP A 165 14.54 -14.77 5.91
CA TRP A 165 14.32 -16.04 5.20
C TRP A 165 12.85 -16.50 5.13
N GLY A 166 11.89 -15.65 5.46
CA GLY A 166 10.47 -15.97 5.31
C GLY A 166 9.95 -17.01 6.27
N VAL A 167 9.06 -17.87 5.79
CA VAL A 167 8.40 -18.93 6.57
C VAL A 167 9.27 -20.17 6.63
N PHE A 168 9.19 -20.87 7.76
CA PHE A 168 9.70 -22.25 7.90
C PHE A 168 8.54 -23.18 8.29
N VAL A 169 8.51 -24.35 7.69
CA VAL A 169 7.56 -25.44 7.98
C VAL A 169 8.34 -26.68 8.37
N GLY A 170 8.06 -27.20 9.56
CA GLY A 170 8.75 -28.38 10.07
C GLY A 170 8.46 -28.64 11.54
N ARG A 171 9.32 -29.46 12.18
CA ARG A 171 9.26 -29.83 13.58
C ARG A 171 10.27 -29.08 14.41
N ILE A 172 10.04 -29.06 15.73
CA ILE A 172 11.05 -28.59 16.69
C ILE A 172 11.82 -29.82 17.17
N ALA A 173 13.07 -29.96 16.77
CA ALA A 173 13.93 -31.06 17.16
C ALA A 173 14.65 -30.81 18.51
N GLY A 174 14.85 -29.51 18.87
CA GLY A 174 15.50 -29.15 20.12
C GLY A 174 15.62 -27.64 20.25
N MET A 175 16.32 -27.22 21.26
CA MET A 175 16.64 -25.80 21.49
C MET A 175 17.99 -25.64 22.22
N GLN A 176 18.53 -24.44 22.14
CA GLN A 176 19.72 -24.02 22.86
C GLN A 176 19.37 -22.82 23.74
N VAL A 177 19.74 -22.85 25.00
CA VAL A 177 19.51 -21.78 25.97
C VAL A 177 20.85 -21.43 26.64
N ALA A 178 21.25 -20.19 26.51
CA ALA A 178 22.55 -19.68 27.00
C ALA A 178 23.77 -20.51 26.51
N GLY A 179 23.67 -21.05 25.30
CA GLY A 179 24.72 -21.86 24.69
C GLY A 179 24.62 -23.37 24.97
N GLU A 180 23.78 -23.80 25.90
CA GLU A 180 23.61 -25.19 26.29
C GLU A 180 22.45 -25.84 25.50
N PRO A 181 22.68 -27.01 24.82
CA PRO A 181 21.65 -27.71 24.11
C PRO A 181 20.68 -28.40 25.11
N MET A 182 19.38 -28.33 24.78
CA MET A 182 18.34 -28.98 25.57
C MET A 182 17.20 -29.48 24.69
N ALA A 183 16.44 -30.42 25.20
CA ALA A 183 15.19 -30.85 24.56
C ALA A 183 14.19 -29.67 24.53
N TYR A 184 13.33 -29.68 23.53
CA TYR A 184 12.30 -28.64 23.44
C TYR A 184 11.35 -28.65 24.65
N ASP A 185 11.23 -27.52 25.30
CA ASP A 185 10.24 -27.25 26.34
C ASP A 185 9.45 -25.99 25.96
N ALA A 186 8.14 -26.15 25.82
CA ALA A 186 7.25 -25.06 25.35
C ALA A 186 7.14 -23.90 26.36
N VAL A 187 7.36 -24.13 27.65
CA VAL A 187 7.32 -23.07 28.69
C VAL A 187 8.60 -22.28 28.64
N VAL A 188 9.75 -22.96 28.60
CA VAL A 188 11.07 -22.35 28.46
C VAL A 188 11.14 -21.57 27.16
N PHE A 189 10.74 -22.16 26.05
CA PHE A 189 10.78 -21.50 24.74
C PHE A 189 9.95 -20.21 24.73
N ARG A 190 8.73 -20.21 25.27
CA ARG A 190 7.89 -18.98 25.34
C ARG A 190 8.52 -17.89 26.20
N ARG A 191 9.16 -18.25 27.30
CA ARG A 191 9.88 -17.31 28.17
C ARG A 191 11.05 -16.69 27.42
N GLU A 192 11.90 -17.52 26.80
CA GLU A 192 13.08 -17.06 26.08
C GLU A 192 12.69 -16.26 24.81
N GLN A 193 11.60 -16.63 24.15
CA GLN A 193 11.06 -15.83 23.03
C GLN A 193 10.58 -14.43 23.49
N ALA A 194 9.96 -14.33 24.67
CA ALA A 194 9.56 -13.03 25.20
C ALA A 194 10.78 -12.16 25.51
N ALA A 195 11.81 -12.73 26.14
CA ALA A 195 13.09 -12.06 26.42
C ALA A 195 13.85 -11.67 25.14
N ALA A 196 13.88 -12.57 24.13
CA ALA A 196 14.50 -12.30 22.83
C ALA A 196 13.79 -11.16 22.07
N ARG A 197 12.45 -11.11 22.14
CA ARG A 197 11.69 -9.98 21.56
C ARG A 197 12.04 -8.65 22.22
N GLU A 198 12.27 -8.62 23.52
CA GLU A 198 12.63 -7.38 24.23
C GLU A 198 14.05 -6.93 23.80
N ARG A 199 15.02 -7.85 23.77
CA ARG A 199 16.38 -7.58 23.26
C ARG A 199 16.35 -7.09 21.81
N PHE A 200 15.53 -7.72 20.96
CA PHE A 200 15.37 -7.29 19.56
C PHE A 200 14.76 -5.89 19.45
N ARG A 201 13.79 -5.52 20.30
CA ARG A 201 13.24 -4.14 20.32
C ARG A 201 14.29 -3.13 20.80
N GLU A 202 15.05 -3.47 21.84
CA GLU A 202 16.16 -2.62 22.33
C GLU A 202 17.18 -2.39 21.20
N MET A 203 17.65 -3.44 20.56
CA MET A 203 18.59 -3.36 19.44
C MET A 203 18.04 -2.48 18.31
N ARG A 204 16.80 -2.70 17.90
CA ARG A 204 16.15 -1.91 16.85
C ARG A 204 15.99 -0.43 17.23
N ARG A 205 15.69 -0.13 18.49
CA ARG A 205 15.62 1.24 18.97
C ARG A 205 16.99 1.92 18.87
N ILE A 206 18.05 1.25 19.34
CA ILE A 206 19.41 1.78 19.25
C ILE A 206 19.80 2.02 17.79
N GLU A 207 19.61 1.03 16.90
CA GLU A 207 19.99 1.14 15.49
C GLU A 207 19.24 2.24 14.76
N ARG A 208 17.91 2.34 14.94
CA ARG A 208 17.07 3.26 14.17
C ARG A 208 16.99 4.65 14.77
N SER A 209 16.87 4.75 16.07
CA SER A 209 16.71 6.04 16.77
C SER A 209 18.05 6.65 17.15
N ASP A 210 18.84 5.95 17.97
CA ASP A 210 20.01 6.55 18.60
C ASP A 210 21.16 6.69 17.60
N ILE A 211 21.51 5.63 16.89
CA ILE A 211 22.53 5.66 15.83
C ILE A 211 22.07 6.55 14.67
N GLY A 212 20.80 6.49 14.28
CA GLY A 212 20.23 7.36 13.25
C GLY A 212 20.38 8.84 13.60
N ARG A 213 20.09 9.21 14.85
CA ARG A 213 20.28 10.59 15.38
C ARG A 213 21.74 11.03 15.30
N ILE A 214 22.68 10.17 15.74
CA ILE A 214 24.10 10.49 15.69
C ILE A 214 24.58 10.69 14.27
N ASN A 215 24.21 9.81 13.33
CA ASN A 215 24.58 9.95 11.93
C ASN A 215 24.05 11.25 11.33
N HIS A 216 22.82 11.64 11.68
CA HIS A 216 22.25 12.92 11.26
C HIS A 216 23.02 14.10 11.82
N LEU A 217 23.47 14.05 13.09
CA LEU A 217 24.27 15.12 13.69
C LEU A 217 25.66 15.21 13.04
N ILE A 218 26.32 14.08 12.80
CA ILE A 218 27.61 14.05 12.09
C ILE A 218 27.48 14.67 10.69
N GLU A 219 26.43 14.31 9.98
CA GLU A 219 26.18 14.87 8.64
C GLU A 219 25.92 16.39 8.68
N ARG A 220 25.18 16.88 9.67
CA ARG A 220 25.00 18.33 9.89
C ARG A 220 26.32 19.05 10.12
N GLU A 221 27.21 18.48 10.91
CA GLU A 221 28.53 19.06 11.15
C GLU A 221 29.39 19.09 9.87
N ARG A 222 29.39 18.01 9.08
CA ARG A 222 30.06 17.96 7.78
C ARG A 222 29.53 19.01 6.80
N LEU A 223 28.22 19.15 6.74
CA LEU A 223 27.58 20.17 5.89
C LEU A 223 27.90 21.59 6.40
N SER A 224 27.98 21.79 7.71
CA SER A 224 28.42 23.08 8.29
C SER A 224 29.84 23.45 7.87
N GLN A 225 30.79 22.51 7.94
CA GLN A 225 32.16 22.70 7.44
C GLN A 225 32.15 23.11 5.96
N ARG A 226 31.44 22.34 5.12
CA ARG A 226 31.37 22.61 3.69
C ARG A 226 30.73 23.96 3.36
N ARG A 227 29.66 24.32 4.08
CA ARG A 227 29.00 25.63 3.96
C ARG A 227 29.97 26.76 4.34
N ALA A 228 30.77 26.62 5.40
CA ALA A 228 31.76 27.59 5.80
C ALA A 228 32.83 27.79 4.72
N VAL A 229 33.34 26.71 4.17
CA VAL A 229 34.34 26.75 3.08
C VAL A 229 33.77 27.44 1.83
N LEU A 230 32.56 27.09 1.43
CA LEU A 230 31.93 27.69 0.24
C LEU A 230 31.63 29.19 0.38
N ARG A 231 31.37 29.67 1.62
CA ARG A 231 31.03 31.09 1.86
C ARG A 231 32.21 31.99 2.16
N GLN A 232 33.22 31.46 2.85
CA GLN A 232 34.31 32.27 3.44
C GLN A 232 35.68 31.93 2.86
N GLY A 233 35.78 30.79 2.13
CA GLY A 233 37.05 30.21 1.72
C GLY A 233 37.69 29.33 2.81
N GLU A 234 38.67 28.53 2.43
CA GLU A 234 39.23 27.47 3.28
C GLU A 234 39.96 28.02 4.49
N GLU A 235 40.76 29.08 4.32
CA GLU A 235 41.52 29.70 5.40
C GLU A 235 40.64 30.33 6.50
N ALA A 236 39.61 31.08 6.09
CA ALA A 236 38.69 31.71 7.03
C ALA A 236 37.74 30.71 7.69
N ALA A 237 37.48 29.57 7.09
CA ALA A 237 36.66 28.49 7.63
C ALA A 237 37.43 27.60 8.62
N ALA A 238 38.77 27.69 8.72
CA ALA A 238 39.60 26.81 9.55
C ALA A 238 39.13 26.66 11.04
N PRO A 239 38.76 27.75 11.76
CA PRO A 239 38.27 27.59 13.14
C PRO A 239 36.93 26.84 13.20
N THR A 240 36.01 27.05 12.25
CA THR A 240 34.74 26.32 12.18
C THR A 240 34.98 24.84 11.88
N ILE A 241 35.93 24.55 10.99
CA ILE A 241 36.30 23.17 10.65
C ILE A 241 36.85 22.46 11.88
N ALA A 242 37.77 23.10 12.62
CA ALA A 242 38.38 22.53 13.84
C ALA A 242 37.32 22.21 14.91
N GLN A 243 36.40 23.13 15.19
CA GLN A 243 35.29 22.92 16.13
C GLN A 243 34.36 21.78 15.70
N SER A 244 33.99 21.78 14.43
CA SER A 244 33.14 20.69 13.90
C SER A 244 33.84 19.34 13.91
N GLN A 245 35.16 19.27 13.68
CA GLN A 245 35.92 18.02 13.78
C GLN A 245 35.95 17.48 15.21
N GLU A 246 36.12 18.34 16.21
CA GLU A 246 36.03 17.96 17.63
C GLU A 246 34.65 17.39 17.94
N ARG A 247 33.58 18.07 17.49
CA ARG A 247 32.22 17.60 17.70
C ARG A 247 31.93 16.27 16.98
N ILE A 248 32.44 16.08 15.78
CA ILE A 248 32.33 14.81 15.04
C ILE A 248 33.06 13.69 15.81
N ALA A 249 34.23 13.96 16.37
CA ALA A 249 34.99 12.98 17.17
C ALA A 249 34.18 12.53 18.41
N GLU A 250 33.55 13.48 19.13
CA GLU A 250 32.67 13.16 20.28
C GLU A 250 31.48 12.26 19.84
N LEU A 251 30.81 12.64 18.75
CA LEU A 251 29.67 11.87 18.20
C LEU A 251 30.09 10.47 17.72
N GLN A 252 31.29 10.34 17.17
CA GLN A 252 31.85 9.05 16.77
C GLN A 252 32.17 8.18 18.00
N ALA A 253 32.63 8.77 19.11
CA ALA A 253 32.81 8.01 20.34
C ALA A 253 31.48 7.52 20.92
N GLU A 254 30.43 8.37 20.92
CA GLU A 254 29.07 7.95 21.31
C GLU A 254 28.53 6.81 20.38
N TYR A 255 28.75 6.92 19.07
CA TYR A 255 28.40 5.87 18.11
C TYR A 255 29.06 4.52 18.45
N GLN A 256 30.36 4.51 18.80
CA GLN A 256 31.07 3.28 19.14
C GLN A 256 30.52 2.62 20.42
N VAL A 257 30.08 3.41 21.41
CA VAL A 257 29.44 2.88 22.62
C VAL A 257 28.12 2.19 22.27
N LEU A 258 27.28 2.82 21.44
CA LEU A 258 26.01 2.23 21.00
C LEU A 258 26.21 0.99 20.12
N GLN A 259 27.22 1.03 19.26
CA GLN A 259 27.58 -0.13 18.43
C GLN A 259 28.06 -1.31 19.26
N ALA A 260 28.85 -1.03 20.31
CA ALA A 260 29.28 -2.07 21.28
C ALA A 260 28.07 -2.69 21.99
N ARG A 261 27.07 -1.87 22.39
CA ARG A 261 25.84 -2.35 23.03
C ARG A 261 25.01 -3.24 22.07
N VAL A 262 24.89 -2.86 20.81
CA VAL A 262 24.23 -3.71 19.79
C VAL A 262 24.96 -5.04 19.63
N ASN A 263 26.28 -5.02 19.59
CA ASN A 263 27.08 -6.24 19.47
C ASN A 263 26.97 -7.15 20.70
N GLU A 264 26.87 -6.58 21.89
CA GLU A 264 26.61 -7.31 23.14
C GLU A 264 25.28 -8.03 23.10
N ILE A 265 24.18 -7.33 22.69
CA ILE A 265 22.85 -7.91 22.54
C ILE A 265 22.88 -9.06 21.53
N ARG A 266 23.53 -8.88 20.39
CA ARG A 266 23.69 -9.94 19.36
C ARG A 266 24.50 -11.12 19.88
N ALA A 267 25.52 -10.87 20.71
CA ALA A 267 26.31 -11.96 21.31
C ALA A 267 25.47 -12.81 22.26
N VAL A 268 24.60 -12.17 23.04
CA VAL A 268 23.63 -12.89 23.90
C VAL A 268 22.67 -13.70 23.05
N ASP A 269 22.04 -13.12 22.01
CA ASP A 269 21.05 -13.79 21.19
C ASP A 269 21.59 -15.04 20.45
N ARG A 270 22.87 -15.03 20.09
CA ARG A 270 23.53 -16.22 19.50
C ARG A 270 23.53 -17.47 20.40
N GLY A 271 23.40 -17.28 21.72
CA GLY A 271 23.26 -18.38 22.67
C GLY A 271 21.85 -18.94 22.80
N TYR A 272 20.85 -18.32 22.14
CA TYR A 272 19.45 -18.72 22.22
C TYR A 272 18.93 -19.10 20.82
N ARG A 273 18.96 -20.41 20.53
CA ARG A 273 18.59 -20.95 19.22
C ARG A 273 17.50 -22.01 19.34
N VAL A 274 16.81 -22.26 18.27
CA VAL A 274 15.90 -23.41 18.13
C VAL A 274 16.37 -24.27 16.98
N LEU A 275 16.47 -25.58 17.22
CA LEU A 275 16.76 -26.56 16.18
C LEU A 275 15.46 -26.97 15.50
N LEU A 276 15.31 -26.58 14.26
CA LEU A 276 14.15 -26.88 13.43
C LEU A 276 14.53 -27.93 12.39
N GLU A 277 13.68 -28.93 12.23
CA GLU A 277 13.84 -30.02 11.27
C GLU A 277 12.69 -29.99 10.25
N GLU A 278 13.02 -29.96 8.97
CA GLU A 278 12.04 -30.06 7.90
C GLU A 278 11.68 -31.53 7.62
N VAL A 279 10.69 -31.79 6.76
CA VAL A 279 10.11 -33.11 6.51
C VAL A 279 11.13 -34.15 5.97
N GLY A 280 12.17 -33.71 5.24
CA GLY A 280 13.24 -34.54 4.69
C GLY A 280 14.42 -34.77 5.65
N GLY A 281 14.33 -34.24 6.91
CA GLY A 281 15.36 -34.42 7.93
C GLY A 281 16.49 -33.39 7.91
N ARG A 282 16.41 -32.38 7.05
CA ARG A 282 17.36 -31.25 7.07
C ARG A 282 17.04 -30.33 8.24
N THR A 283 18.09 -29.79 8.85
CA THR A 283 17.95 -28.95 10.04
C THR A 283 18.49 -27.55 9.83
N ILE A 284 17.88 -26.58 10.52
CA ILE A 284 18.38 -25.21 10.66
C ILE A 284 18.34 -24.79 12.12
N GLU A 285 19.17 -23.85 12.51
CA GLU A 285 19.29 -23.33 13.88
C GLU A 285 19.11 -21.80 13.92
N PRO A 286 17.93 -21.27 13.64
CA PRO A 286 17.69 -19.83 13.76
C PRO A 286 17.77 -19.39 15.23
N GLU A 287 18.20 -18.14 15.43
CA GLU A 287 18.09 -17.48 16.74
C GLU A 287 16.60 -17.31 17.12
N ILE A 288 16.27 -17.49 18.40
CA ILE A 288 14.89 -17.33 18.90
C ILE A 288 14.37 -15.90 18.63
N SER A 289 15.27 -14.90 18.63
CA SER A 289 14.94 -13.49 18.28
C SER A 289 14.42 -13.30 16.86
N GLN A 290 14.77 -14.20 15.93
CA GLN A 290 14.30 -14.17 14.55
C GLN A 290 12.87 -14.71 14.39
N ILE A 291 12.33 -15.42 15.42
CA ILE A 291 10.99 -16.01 15.35
C ILE A 291 9.94 -15.01 15.80
N VAL A 292 9.17 -14.52 14.84
CA VAL A 292 8.07 -13.58 15.08
C VAL A 292 6.86 -14.27 15.68
N ARG A 293 6.46 -15.37 15.06
CA ARG A 293 5.31 -16.18 15.47
C ARG A 293 5.54 -17.64 15.12
N TYR A 294 5.05 -18.53 15.95
CA TYR A 294 5.03 -19.96 15.67
C TYR A 294 3.76 -20.58 16.24
N PHE A 295 3.29 -21.63 15.62
CA PHE A 295 2.10 -22.37 16.08
C PHE A 295 2.01 -23.74 15.42
N PRO A 296 1.43 -24.76 16.13
CA PRO A 296 1.16 -26.08 15.57
C PRO A 296 -0.07 -26.01 14.66
N ALA A 297 0.14 -25.81 13.36
CA ALA A 297 -0.92 -25.44 12.41
C ALA A 297 -2.08 -26.47 12.34
N ASN A 298 -1.78 -27.76 12.57
CA ASN A 298 -2.74 -28.86 12.41
C ASN A 298 -3.59 -29.12 13.67
N THR A 299 -3.20 -28.58 14.83
CA THR A 299 -3.89 -28.83 16.11
C THR A 299 -4.58 -27.58 16.66
N LEU A 300 -4.54 -26.45 15.93
CA LEU A 300 -5.16 -25.21 16.37
C LEU A 300 -6.67 -25.32 16.50
N GLY A 301 -7.19 -24.95 17.68
CA GLY A 301 -8.60 -24.71 17.88
C GLY A 301 -9.09 -23.42 17.18
N PHE A 302 -10.42 -23.28 17.04
CA PHE A 302 -11.01 -22.11 16.38
C PHE A 302 -10.62 -20.79 17.04
N GLY A 303 -10.63 -20.70 18.37
CA GLY A 303 -10.25 -19.50 19.12
C GLY A 303 -8.78 -19.11 18.91
N GLU A 304 -7.88 -20.09 18.82
CA GLU A 304 -6.46 -19.87 18.53
C GLU A 304 -6.26 -19.36 17.10
N LYS A 305 -6.96 -19.94 16.12
CA LYS A 305 -6.98 -19.46 14.74
C LYS A 305 -7.44 -18.01 14.66
N LEU A 306 -8.49 -17.66 15.36
CA LEU A 306 -9.03 -16.29 15.40
C LEU A 306 -8.01 -15.30 16.01
N ARG A 307 -7.34 -15.70 17.11
CA ARG A 307 -6.29 -14.90 17.75
C ARG A 307 -5.11 -14.64 16.80
N ILE A 308 -4.65 -15.68 16.09
CA ILE A 308 -3.57 -15.57 15.09
C ILE A 308 -4.01 -14.64 13.95
N TYR A 309 -5.23 -14.83 13.45
CA TYR A 309 -5.81 -14.02 12.39
C TYR A 309 -5.82 -12.53 12.72
N PHE A 310 -6.36 -12.15 13.87
CA PHE A 310 -6.36 -10.73 14.29
C PHE A 310 -4.95 -10.22 14.57
N SER A 311 -4.06 -11.04 15.13
CA SER A 311 -2.66 -10.65 15.34
C SER A 311 -1.94 -10.35 14.02
N ARG A 312 -2.22 -11.11 12.95
CA ARG A 312 -1.69 -10.85 11.60
C ARG A 312 -2.27 -9.57 10.99
N TRP A 313 -3.56 -9.29 11.18
CA TRP A 313 -4.18 -8.05 10.73
C TRP A 313 -3.58 -6.82 11.42
N ILE A 314 -3.42 -6.87 12.73
CA ILE A 314 -2.80 -5.78 13.49
C ILE A 314 -1.36 -5.57 13.01
N GLU A 315 -0.59 -6.64 12.86
CA GLU A 315 0.77 -6.57 12.34
C GLU A 315 0.80 -5.95 10.94
N PHE A 316 -0.07 -6.38 10.04
CA PHE A 316 -0.15 -5.88 8.67
C PHE A 316 -0.36 -4.37 8.60
N VAL A 317 -1.24 -3.82 9.44
CA VAL A 317 -1.55 -2.39 9.43
C VAL A 317 -0.54 -1.56 10.23
N SER A 318 0.05 -2.13 11.31
CA SER A 318 0.84 -1.37 12.28
C SER A 318 2.36 -1.59 12.21
N SER A 319 2.82 -2.53 11.38
CA SER A 319 4.24 -2.89 11.33
C SER A 319 4.87 -2.51 10.00
N GLU A 320 6.20 -2.53 9.98
CA GLU A 320 6.98 -2.38 8.78
C GLU A 320 7.09 -3.69 8.01
N PRO A 321 7.33 -3.65 6.70
CA PRO A 321 7.64 -4.86 5.93
C PRO A 321 8.92 -5.52 6.44
N ARG A 322 8.94 -6.84 6.37
CA ARG A 322 10.13 -7.64 6.66
C ARG A 322 10.98 -7.80 5.39
N GLU A 323 12.04 -8.57 5.49
CA GLU A 323 12.94 -8.86 4.38
C GLU A 323 12.19 -9.19 3.08
N ALA A 324 12.73 -8.69 1.96
CA ALA A 324 12.16 -8.82 0.62
C ALA A 324 10.75 -8.28 0.43
N ASN A 325 10.16 -7.57 1.40
CA ASN A 325 8.81 -7.00 1.36
C ASN A 325 7.68 -8.03 1.11
N THR A 326 7.95 -9.32 1.33
CA THR A 326 7.00 -10.42 1.12
C THR A 326 6.13 -10.68 2.34
N GLN A 327 6.57 -10.24 3.52
CA GLN A 327 5.91 -10.43 4.80
C GLN A 327 5.98 -9.16 5.66
N GLY A 328 5.27 -9.18 6.79
CA GLY A 328 5.19 -8.04 7.71
C GLY A 328 4.04 -7.11 7.38
N GLY A 329 4.22 -5.83 7.67
CA GLY A 329 3.17 -4.83 7.52
C GLY A 329 3.40 -3.87 6.35
N VAL A 330 2.41 -3.01 6.16
CA VAL A 330 2.40 -1.99 5.09
C VAL A 330 2.32 -0.57 5.66
N LEU A 331 2.60 -0.40 6.96
CA LEU A 331 2.51 0.90 7.64
C LEU A 331 3.25 2.04 6.91
N PRO A 332 4.50 1.87 6.43
CA PRO A 332 5.20 2.95 5.71
C PRO A 332 4.50 3.35 4.41
N ALA A 333 3.89 2.40 3.70
CA ALA A 333 3.13 2.68 2.48
C ALA A 333 1.83 3.43 2.81
N ILE A 334 1.10 3.02 3.87
CA ILE A 334 -0.09 3.73 4.36
C ILE A 334 0.28 5.16 4.73
N PHE A 335 1.32 5.33 5.56
CA PHE A 335 1.78 6.66 5.97
C PHE A 335 2.17 7.53 4.78
N GLY A 336 2.93 6.98 3.83
CA GLY A 336 3.37 7.69 2.63
C GLY A 336 2.20 8.16 1.77
N THR A 337 1.21 7.28 1.53
CA THR A 337 0.02 7.63 0.72
C THR A 337 -0.87 8.66 1.42
N VAL A 338 -1.08 8.54 2.73
CA VAL A 338 -1.86 9.51 3.52
C VAL A 338 -1.16 10.87 3.53
N ALA A 339 0.14 10.90 3.84
CA ALA A 339 0.93 12.14 3.85
C ALA A 339 0.93 12.83 2.47
N MET A 340 1.13 12.06 1.40
CA MET A 340 1.10 12.57 0.03
C MET A 340 -0.27 13.13 -0.34
N THR A 341 -1.35 12.45 0.04
CA THR A 341 -2.72 12.91 -0.23
C THR A 341 -3.05 14.18 0.55
N LEU A 342 -2.69 14.26 1.83
CA LEU A 342 -2.90 15.46 2.63
C LEU A 342 -2.13 16.67 2.07
N LEU A 343 -0.86 16.47 1.68
CA LEU A 343 -0.07 17.52 1.02
C LEU A 343 -0.70 17.92 -0.31
N MET A 344 -1.14 16.97 -1.12
CA MET A 344 -1.84 17.25 -2.37
C MET A 344 -3.07 18.14 -2.13
N VAL A 345 -3.91 17.81 -1.14
CA VAL A 345 -5.12 18.58 -0.81
C VAL A 345 -4.77 20.01 -0.39
N VAL A 346 -3.72 20.19 0.43
CA VAL A 346 -3.23 21.53 0.83
C VAL A 346 -2.86 22.39 -0.37
N PHE A 347 -2.32 21.80 -1.43
CA PHE A 347 -2.01 22.54 -2.66
C PHE A 347 -3.23 22.68 -3.58
N VAL A 348 -3.98 21.60 -3.83
CA VAL A 348 -5.02 21.62 -4.86
C VAL A 348 -6.27 22.37 -4.43
N ALA A 349 -6.70 22.26 -3.17
CA ALA A 349 -7.97 22.83 -2.75
C ALA A 349 -7.98 24.37 -2.81
N PRO A 350 -6.98 25.12 -2.27
CA PRO A 350 -6.98 26.58 -2.40
C PRO A 350 -6.94 27.03 -3.84
N PHE A 351 -6.05 26.47 -4.65
CA PHE A 351 -5.90 26.89 -6.05
C PHE A 351 -7.12 26.52 -6.89
N GLY A 352 -7.66 25.32 -6.73
CA GLY A 352 -8.83 24.87 -7.47
C GLY A 352 -10.09 25.69 -7.12
N VAL A 353 -10.36 25.88 -5.82
CA VAL A 353 -11.52 26.63 -5.34
C VAL A 353 -11.44 28.11 -5.74
N ILE A 354 -10.28 28.77 -5.54
CA ILE A 354 -10.10 30.16 -5.93
C ILE A 354 -10.28 30.33 -7.44
N THR A 355 -9.71 29.41 -8.23
CA THR A 355 -9.84 29.45 -9.70
C THR A 355 -11.29 29.26 -10.14
N ALA A 356 -12.01 28.29 -9.57
CA ALA A 356 -13.42 28.05 -9.87
C ALA A 356 -14.28 29.27 -9.49
N LEU A 357 -14.09 29.82 -8.29
CA LEU A 357 -14.79 31.00 -7.83
C LEU A 357 -14.53 32.20 -8.75
N TYR A 358 -13.27 32.42 -9.15
CA TYR A 358 -12.93 33.46 -10.09
C TYR A 358 -13.60 33.27 -11.44
N LEU A 359 -13.55 32.07 -12.01
CA LEU A 359 -14.14 31.75 -13.33
C LEU A 359 -15.66 31.87 -13.33
N ARG A 360 -16.31 31.58 -12.19
CA ARG A 360 -17.76 31.60 -12.06
C ARG A 360 -18.29 32.98 -11.76
N GLU A 361 -17.73 33.69 -10.76
CA GLU A 361 -18.31 34.92 -10.22
C GLU A 361 -17.65 36.21 -10.76
N TYR A 362 -16.35 36.17 -11.04
CA TYR A 362 -15.59 37.37 -11.37
C TYR A 362 -15.17 37.50 -12.84
N ALA A 363 -14.96 36.39 -13.53
CA ALA A 363 -14.47 36.41 -14.90
C ALA A 363 -15.56 36.86 -15.88
N LYS A 364 -15.29 37.90 -16.64
CA LYS A 364 -16.18 38.34 -17.73
C LYS A 364 -16.22 37.25 -18.80
N GLN A 365 -17.44 36.87 -19.20
CA GLN A 365 -17.64 35.87 -20.26
C GLN A 365 -17.05 36.43 -21.57
N GLY A 366 -16.09 35.68 -22.14
CA GLY A 366 -15.37 36.12 -23.34
C GLY A 366 -14.42 35.06 -23.85
N ARG A 367 -13.69 35.36 -24.92
CA ARG A 367 -12.77 34.39 -25.57
C ARG A 367 -11.71 33.83 -24.62
N ILE A 368 -11.15 34.69 -23.75
CA ILE A 368 -10.11 34.27 -22.80
C ILE A 368 -10.66 33.29 -21.79
N THR A 369 -11.82 33.57 -21.15
CA THR A 369 -12.47 32.69 -20.19
C THR A 369 -12.84 31.34 -20.84
N SER A 370 -13.34 31.38 -22.10
CA SER A 370 -13.63 30.18 -22.86
C SER A 370 -12.37 29.33 -23.12
N ILE A 371 -11.25 29.96 -23.50
CA ILE A 371 -9.98 29.25 -23.72
C ILE A 371 -9.52 28.58 -22.40
N VAL A 372 -9.58 29.31 -21.27
CA VAL A 372 -9.17 28.73 -19.96
C VAL A 372 -10.03 27.54 -19.61
N ARG A 373 -11.36 27.61 -19.76
CA ARG A 373 -12.26 26.47 -19.50
C ARG A 373 -11.97 25.27 -20.40
N ILE A 374 -11.77 25.52 -21.70
CA ILE A 374 -11.39 24.46 -22.63
C ILE A 374 -10.05 23.84 -22.24
N SER A 375 -9.07 24.64 -21.82
CA SER A 375 -7.76 24.16 -21.37
C SER A 375 -7.88 23.31 -20.11
N VAL A 376 -8.66 23.74 -19.12
CA VAL A 376 -8.93 22.97 -17.89
C VAL A 376 -9.57 21.62 -18.22
N ASN A 377 -10.59 21.62 -19.08
CA ASN A 377 -11.24 20.38 -19.49
C ASN A 377 -10.30 19.45 -20.28
N ASN A 378 -9.47 19.99 -21.17
CA ASN A 378 -8.51 19.21 -21.92
C ASN A 378 -7.40 18.66 -21.02
N LEU A 379 -7.01 19.40 -19.98
CA LEU A 379 -6.00 18.92 -18.99
C LEU A 379 -6.49 17.64 -18.28
N ALA A 380 -7.79 17.54 -17.98
CA ALA A 380 -8.37 16.34 -17.39
C ALA A 380 -8.26 15.09 -18.29
N GLY A 381 -8.12 15.28 -19.60
CA GLY A 381 -7.94 14.20 -20.57
C GLY A 381 -6.50 13.74 -20.80
N VAL A 382 -5.51 14.42 -20.21
CA VAL A 382 -4.10 14.05 -20.38
C VAL A 382 -3.78 12.78 -19.60
N PRO A 383 -3.11 11.77 -20.20
CA PRO A 383 -2.70 10.56 -19.50
C PRO A 383 -1.82 10.88 -18.27
N SER A 384 -2.09 10.23 -17.14
CA SER A 384 -1.39 10.46 -15.86
C SER A 384 0.13 10.29 -15.93
N ILE A 385 0.61 9.42 -16.84
CA ILE A 385 2.05 9.22 -17.04
C ILE A 385 2.76 10.50 -17.53
N VAL A 386 2.07 11.33 -18.33
CA VAL A 386 2.63 12.62 -18.80
C VAL A 386 2.87 13.55 -17.63
N TYR A 387 1.91 13.61 -16.68
CA TYR A 387 2.08 14.38 -15.45
C TYR A 387 3.23 13.84 -14.59
N GLY A 388 3.39 12.50 -14.51
CA GLY A 388 4.50 11.89 -13.78
C GLY A 388 5.87 12.29 -14.33
N VAL A 389 6.04 12.21 -15.66
CA VAL A 389 7.29 12.61 -16.34
C VAL A 389 7.54 14.11 -16.20
N PHE A 390 6.51 14.94 -16.39
CA PHE A 390 6.61 16.39 -16.19
C PHE A 390 6.96 16.73 -14.73
N GLY A 391 6.29 16.11 -13.77
CA GLY A 391 6.54 16.33 -12.35
C GLY A 391 7.97 15.98 -11.94
N LEU A 392 8.50 14.89 -12.44
CA LEU A 392 9.90 14.51 -12.20
C LEU A 392 10.87 15.50 -12.85
N GLY A 393 10.69 15.82 -14.12
CA GLY A 393 11.57 16.71 -14.88
C GLY A 393 11.52 18.15 -14.39
N PHE A 394 10.31 18.70 -14.22
CA PHE A 394 10.12 20.09 -13.86
C PHE A 394 10.23 20.32 -12.34
N PHE A 395 9.43 19.63 -11.52
CA PHE A 395 9.42 19.89 -10.08
C PHE A 395 10.70 19.39 -9.41
N ALA A 396 11.09 18.13 -9.63
CA ALA A 396 12.25 17.59 -8.94
C ALA A 396 13.56 18.10 -9.55
N TYR A 397 13.80 17.88 -10.85
CA TYR A 397 15.11 18.18 -11.41
C TYR A 397 15.31 19.67 -11.68
N THR A 398 14.32 20.39 -12.23
CA THR A 398 14.51 21.82 -12.53
C THR A 398 14.32 22.67 -11.28
N MET A 399 13.13 22.65 -10.66
CA MET A 399 12.87 23.48 -9.48
C MET A 399 13.69 23.05 -8.28
N GLY A 400 13.66 21.74 -7.96
CA GLY A 400 14.41 21.17 -6.83
C GLY A 400 15.92 21.35 -7.01
N GLY A 401 16.45 21.09 -8.20
CA GLY A 401 17.85 21.32 -8.52
C GLY A 401 18.27 22.80 -8.40
N THR A 402 17.41 23.74 -8.82
CA THR A 402 17.65 25.19 -8.66
C THR A 402 17.64 25.58 -7.18
N ILE A 403 16.70 25.05 -6.39
CA ILE A 403 16.65 25.28 -4.94
C ILE A 403 17.93 24.78 -4.27
N ASP A 404 18.41 23.59 -4.64
CA ASP A 404 19.65 23.04 -4.09
C ASP A 404 20.87 23.88 -4.46
N GLN A 405 20.96 24.35 -5.69
CA GLN A 405 22.06 25.22 -6.11
C GLN A 405 22.08 26.57 -5.38
N LEU A 406 20.93 27.16 -5.11
CA LEU A 406 20.82 28.49 -4.50
C LEU A 406 20.92 28.43 -2.96
N PHE A 407 20.34 27.42 -2.33
CA PHE A 407 20.17 27.40 -0.87
C PHE A 407 20.88 26.26 -0.17
N TYR A 408 21.23 25.17 -0.88
CA TYR A 408 21.78 23.93 -0.33
C TYR A 408 23.00 23.46 -1.12
N ALA A 409 23.82 24.37 -1.63
CA ALA A 409 25.00 24.07 -2.43
C ALA A 409 25.99 23.13 -1.69
N GLU A 410 26.03 23.19 -0.35
CA GLU A 410 26.82 22.30 0.49
C GLU A 410 26.43 20.82 0.41
N ASN A 411 25.18 20.51 0.04
CA ASN A 411 24.69 19.14 -0.07
C ASN A 411 25.08 18.45 -1.40
N LEU A 412 25.47 19.23 -2.42
CA LEU A 412 25.85 18.67 -3.72
C LEU A 412 27.15 17.83 -3.61
N PRO A 413 27.27 16.69 -4.31
CA PRO A 413 26.42 16.17 -5.38
C PRO A 413 25.18 15.39 -4.94
N ASN A 414 24.86 15.29 -3.65
CA ASN A 414 23.69 14.60 -3.12
C ASN A 414 22.56 15.60 -2.86
N PRO A 415 21.70 15.92 -3.87
CA PRO A 415 20.72 16.98 -3.76
C PRO A 415 19.67 16.67 -2.68
N THR A 416 19.17 17.71 -2.01
CA THR A 416 18.06 17.62 -1.05
C THR A 416 16.71 17.64 -1.76
N PHE A 417 16.50 18.64 -2.60
CA PHE A 417 15.28 18.88 -3.36
C PHE A 417 15.37 18.40 -4.81
N GLY A 418 16.55 18.36 -5.41
CA GLY A 418 16.80 17.93 -6.79
C GLY A 418 16.65 16.42 -7.03
N LYS A 419 15.87 15.73 -6.20
CA LYS A 419 15.56 14.31 -6.30
C LYS A 419 14.08 14.05 -6.07
N GLY A 420 13.58 12.88 -6.48
CA GLY A 420 12.20 12.47 -6.21
C GLY A 420 11.88 12.43 -4.72
N GLY A 421 10.69 12.89 -4.34
CA GLY A 421 10.24 12.94 -2.96
C GLY A 421 8.74 13.19 -2.84
N ILE A 422 8.19 13.01 -1.64
CA ILE A 422 6.76 13.15 -1.35
C ILE A 422 6.24 14.54 -1.75
N LEU A 423 7.02 15.59 -1.53
CA LEU A 423 6.64 16.96 -1.89
C LEU A 423 6.35 17.09 -3.40
N TRP A 424 7.28 16.64 -4.22
CA TRP A 424 7.16 16.73 -5.68
C TRP A 424 6.08 15.81 -6.23
N ALA A 425 5.94 14.62 -5.65
CA ALA A 425 4.85 13.70 -5.98
C ALA A 425 3.49 14.31 -5.64
N SER A 426 3.36 14.97 -4.48
CA SER A 426 2.13 15.65 -4.06
C SER A 426 1.78 16.82 -4.97
N LEU A 427 2.76 17.63 -5.40
CA LEU A 427 2.56 18.72 -6.37
C LEU A 427 2.15 18.20 -7.75
N THR A 428 2.75 17.10 -8.19
CA THR A 428 2.38 16.44 -9.45
C THR A 428 0.95 15.93 -9.43
N LEU A 429 0.55 15.29 -8.33
CA LEU A 429 -0.83 14.85 -8.12
C LEU A 429 -1.80 16.01 -7.98
N ALA A 430 -1.38 17.11 -7.32
CA ALA A 430 -2.17 18.32 -7.24
C ALA A 430 -2.46 18.88 -8.64
N LEU A 431 -1.44 18.96 -9.49
CA LEU A 431 -1.60 19.40 -10.87
C LEU A 431 -2.57 18.52 -11.67
N LEU A 432 -2.50 17.20 -11.47
CA LEU A 432 -3.42 16.23 -12.08
C LEU A 432 -4.87 16.45 -11.62
N THR A 433 -5.08 16.79 -10.34
CA THR A 433 -6.41 16.89 -9.74
C THR A 433 -7.02 18.30 -9.80
N VAL A 434 -6.23 19.35 -10.05
CA VAL A 434 -6.73 20.74 -10.19
C VAL A 434 -7.93 20.84 -11.14
N PRO A 435 -7.92 20.29 -12.36
CA PRO A 435 -9.07 20.37 -13.26
C PRO A 435 -10.35 19.81 -12.68
N VAL A 436 -10.24 18.66 -12.00
CA VAL A 436 -11.39 17.99 -11.36
C VAL A 436 -11.97 18.85 -10.24
N VAL A 437 -11.11 19.46 -9.41
CA VAL A 437 -11.55 20.35 -8.32
C VAL A 437 -12.19 21.63 -8.87
N ILE A 438 -11.64 22.19 -9.94
CA ILE A 438 -12.25 23.38 -10.59
C ILE A 438 -13.65 23.06 -11.07
N VAL A 439 -13.81 21.98 -11.84
CA VAL A 439 -15.12 21.58 -12.40
C VAL A 439 -16.12 21.27 -11.28
N ALA A 440 -15.73 20.47 -10.31
CA ALA A 440 -16.60 20.11 -9.18
C ALA A 440 -17.00 21.31 -8.30
N THR A 441 -16.20 22.38 -8.29
CA THR A 441 -16.51 23.59 -7.52
C THR A 441 -17.34 24.59 -8.33
N GLU A 442 -17.23 24.57 -9.67
CA GLU A 442 -18.08 25.40 -10.55
C GLU A 442 -19.54 24.91 -10.61
N GLU A 443 -19.82 23.62 -10.43
CA GLU A 443 -21.16 23.02 -10.36
C GLU A 443 -21.89 23.36 -9.05
#